data_a4a83b27a67563e1163415675016e57c
#
_entry.id   a4a83b27a67563e1163415675016e57c
#
_cell.length_a   1.000
_cell.length_b   1.000
_cell.length_c   1.000
_cell.angle_alpha   90.00
_cell.angle_beta   90.00
_cell.angle_gamma   90.00
#
_symmetry.space_group_name_H-M   'P 1'
#
loop_
_entity.id
_entity.type
_entity.pdbx_description
1 polymer ?
#
loop_
_entity_poly.entity_id
_entity_poly.type
_entity_poly.pdbx_seq_one_letter_code
_entity_poly.pdbx_strand_id
1 'polypeptide(L)'
;NRLVAGASKVRCVETTSTDCARMEEAAPLPTPAEPIYFGHVPVVIKHPDREDRLTTLTVAMSYGVGQPRNQRILHVQLTDESDSFLLYNLDISEDEFHALKAEQSILVDFPTFPLKLVELLRHCQAAHAEENPRFVATLSTLGGAPVFALTEINTFRQVTHLSLRFVAGNDGAIKKYLAGRVADFKTDIAALREEGALRTRQLQETAALAAQQAERLRAADEEHARVASELHAQHAAAVAEVKEQS
;
A
#
# COMPACT_ATOMS: atom_id res chain seq x y z
N ASN A 1 27.64 83.23 2.85
CA ASN A 1 28.61 82.95 3.90
C ASN A 1 28.60 81.45 4.21
N ARG A 2 29.52 80.74 3.64
CA ARG A 2 30.74 80.20 4.26
C ARG A 2 30.43 79.54 5.60
N LEU A 3 30.74 78.34 5.83
CA LEU A 3 31.89 77.43 5.78
C LEU A 3 31.45 76.18 6.62
N VAL A 4 31.93 75.02 6.69
CA VAL A 4 33.15 74.36 6.30
C VAL A 4 32.88 72.82 6.60
N ALA A 5 33.49 72.08 5.84
CA ALA A 5 33.65 70.61 5.95
C ALA A 5 34.04 70.08 7.35
N GLY A 6 33.49 68.99 7.71
CA GLY A 6 33.94 68.10 8.77
C GLY A 6 33.81 66.67 8.33
N ALA A 7 34.77 66.19 7.58
CA ALA A 7 34.89 64.78 7.24
C ALA A 7 35.29 64.00 8.50
N SER A 8 34.38 63.21 9.02
CA SER A 8 34.69 62.19 10.01
C SER A 8 34.70 60.83 9.32
N LYS A 9 35.92 60.34 9.10
CA LYS A 9 36.30 59.09 8.52
C LYS A 9 35.97 57.96 9.53
N VAL A 10 34.79 57.42 9.43
CA VAL A 10 34.49 56.20 10.18
C VAL A 10 35.04 55.00 9.38
N ARG A 11 36.01 54.37 9.96
CA ARG A 11 36.73 53.22 9.51
C ARG A 11 35.75 52.02 9.53
N CYS A 12 35.31 51.53 8.37
CA CYS A 12 34.64 50.23 8.26
C CYS A 12 35.65 49.17 8.67
N VAL A 13 35.36 48.52 9.78
CA VAL A 13 35.98 47.25 10.14
C VAL A 13 35.30 46.19 9.30
N GLU A 14 36.00 45.66 8.31
CA GLU A 14 35.63 44.49 7.58
C GLU A 14 35.68 43.27 8.54
N THR A 15 34.57 42.95 9.16
CA THR A 15 34.39 41.62 9.74
C THR A 15 33.99 40.69 8.61
N THR A 16 34.93 39.92 8.12
CA THR A 16 34.71 38.76 7.28
C THR A 16 33.90 37.73 8.07
N SER A 17 32.58 37.79 7.98
CA SER A 17 31.69 36.73 8.43
C SER A 17 31.53 35.74 7.29
N THR A 18 32.51 34.84 7.18
CA THR A 18 32.40 33.62 6.37
C THR A 18 31.71 32.55 7.21
N ASP A 19 30.46 32.80 7.61
CA ASP A 19 29.68 31.85 8.35
C ASP A 19 28.20 31.96 7.95
N CYS A 20 27.98 31.78 6.65
CA CYS A 20 26.63 31.71 6.14
C CYS A 20 26.58 30.60 5.07
N ALA A 21 25.73 29.64 5.32
CA ALA A 21 25.35 28.55 4.42
C ALA A 21 26.29 27.33 4.40
N ARG A 22 26.48 26.70 5.53
CA ARG A 22 26.44 25.24 5.51
C ARG A 22 24.99 24.86 5.34
N MET A 23 24.52 24.93 4.10
CA MET A 23 23.31 24.19 3.69
C MET A 23 23.60 22.74 4.03
N GLU A 24 22.94 22.28 5.06
CA GLU A 24 22.85 20.87 5.40
C GLU A 24 22.28 20.19 4.16
N GLU A 25 23.21 19.63 3.38
CA GLU A 25 22.90 18.83 2.20
C GLU A 25 22.02 17.71 2.71
N ALA A 26 20.71 17.87 2.51
CA ALA A 26 19.71 16.87 2.86
C ALA A 26 20.19 15.55 2.27
N ALA A 27 20.51 14.61 3.14
CA ALA A 27 20.90 13.26 2.73
C ALA A 27 19.90 12.78 1.68
N PRO A 28 20.36 12.21 0.55
CA PRO A 28 19.47 11.74 -0.50
C PRO A 28 18.46 10.81 0.13
N LEU A 29 17.17 11.05 -0.16
CA LEU A 29 16.08 10.18 0.27
C LEU A 29 16.48 8.76 -0.11
N PRO A 30 16.38 7.78 0.82
CA PRO A 30 16.73 6.41 0.52
C PRO A 30 15.92 6.00 -0.71
N THR A 31 16.60 5.49 -1.73
CA THR A 31 15.98 4.84 -2.89
C THR A 31 14.91 3.89 -2.38
N PRO A 32 13.70 3.86 -2.97
CA PRO A 32 12.64 2.97 -2.53
C PRO A 32 13.22 1.55 -2.49
N ALA A 33 13.25 1.00 -1.28
CA ALA A 33 13.74 -0.35 -1.06
C ALA A 33 12.85 -1.30 -1.85
N GLU A 34 13.45 -2.21 -2.61
CA GLU A 34 12.69 -3.18 -3.41
C GLU A 34 11.82 -4.03 -2.47
N PRO A 35 10.49 -4.00 -2.59
CA PRO A 35 9.62 -4.74 -1.69
C PRO A 35 9.75 -6.25 -1.98
N ILE A 36 10.06 -7.03 -0.95
CA ILE A 36 10.13 -8.50 -1.02
C ILE A 36 8.76 -9.10 -0.70
N TYR A 37 8.09 -8.53 0.28
CA TYR A 37 6.80 -9.01 0.77
C TYR A 37 5.98 -7.89 1.39
N PHE A 38 4.70 -7.94 1.14
CA PHE A 38 3.70 -7.12 1.82
C PHE A 38 2.45 -7.98 2.00
N GLY A 39 2.00 -8.17 3.23
CA GLY A 39 0.85 -9.03 3.50
C GLY A 39 0.32 -8.93 4.91
N HIS A 40 -0.93 -9.33 5.07
CA HIS A 40 -1.64 -9.36 6.34
C HIS A 40 -1.50 -10.74 6.98
N VAL A 41 -1.03 -10.78 8.21
CA VAL A 41 -0.77 -12.01 8.94
C VAL A 41 -1.56 -12.00 10.25
N PRO A 42 -2.34 -13.06 10.56
CA PRO A 42 -2.98 -13.21 11.86
C PRO A 42 -1.91 -13.45 12.92
N VAL A 43 -1.92 -12.63 13.96
CA VAL A 43 -0.93 -12.64 15.05
C VAL A 43 -1.61 -12.57 16.39
N VAL A 44 -1.20 -13.42 17.32
CA VAL A 44 -1.61 -13.35 18.70
C VAL A 44 -0.67 -12.41 19.45
N ILE A 45 -1.18 -11.25 19.88
CA ILE A 45 -0.42 -10.29 20.69
C ILE A 45 -0.55 -10.66 22.14
N LYS A 46 0.61 -10.87 22.79
CA LYS A 46 0.73 -11.19 24.23
C LYS A 46 1.23 -9.98 25.00
N HIS A 47 0.43 -9.48 25.91
CA HIS A 47 0.77 -8.38 26.80
C HIS A 47 0.93 -8.87 28.26
N PRO A 48 1.77 -8.20 29.09
CA PRO A 48 1.92 -8.58 30.49
C PRO A 48 0.66 -8.37 31.34
N ASP A 49 -0.15 -7.34 31.00
CA ASP A 49 -1.26 -6.87 31.83
C ASP A 49 -2.64 -7.02 31.18
N ARG A 50 -2.73 -7.70 30.03
CA ARG A 50 -3.97 -7.86 29.25
C ARG A 50 -4.08 -9.29 28.72
N GLU A 51 -5.29 -9.70 28.43
CA GLU A 51 -5.56 -10.96 27.73
C GLU A 51 -4.92 -11.00 26.33
N ASP A 52 -4.55 -12.18 25.89
CA ASP A 52 -4.02 -12.43 24.55
C ASP A 52 -5.04 -11.97 23.51
N ARG A 53 -4.60 -11.13 22.57
CA ARG A 53 -5.45 -10.59 21.51
C ARG A 53 -5.03 -11.12 20.16
N LEU A 54 -5.95 -11.78 19.46
CA LEU A 54 -5.77 -12.11 18.05
C LEU A 54 -6.07 -10.86 17.21
N THR A 55 -5.13 -10.44 16.40
CA THR A 55 -5.27 -9.33 15.46
C THR A 55 -4.57 -9.65 14.13
N THR A 56 -4.86 -8.88 13.11
CA THR A 56 -4.18 -9.02 11.82
C THR A 56 -3.14 -7.91 11.69
N LEU A 57 -1.86 -8.27 11.70
CA LEU A 57 -0.78 -7.32 11.45
C LEU A 57 -0.37 -7.31 10.00
N THR A 58 -0.05 -6.13 9.49
CA THR A 58 0.60 -5.97 8.19
C THR A 58 2.10 -6.16 8.37
N VAL A 59 2.66 -7.13 7.65
CA VAL A 59 4.09 -7.41 7.60
C VAL A 59 4.63 -6.90 6.27
N ALA A 60 5.55 -5.95 6.31
CA ALA A 60 6.26 -5.43 5.15
C ALA A 60 7.74 -5.82 5.25
N MET A 61 8.30 -6.35 4.17
CA MET A 61 9.72 -6.69 4.08
C MET A 61 10.34 -6.08 2.83
N SER A 62 11.51 -5.50 2.98
CA SER A 62 12.26 -4.92 1.88
C SER A 62 13.76 -5.02 2.13
N TYR A 63 14.56 -5.00 1.05
CA TYR A 63 15.99 -4.80 1.18
C TYR A 63 16.33 -3.32 1.16
N GLY A 64 17.25 -2.94 2.03
CA GLY A 64 17.90 -1.64 2.04
C GLY A 64 19.40 -1.78 1.99
N VAL A 65 20.08 -0.65 1.95
CA VAL A 65 21.52 -0.55 1.98
C VAL A 65 21.93 0.25 3.21
N GLY A 66 22.68 -0.39 4.10
CA GLY A 66 23.18 0.23 5.33
C GLY A 66 24.50 0.95 5.12
N GLN A 67 24.62 2.13 5.73
CA GLN A 67 25.90 2.84 5.82
C GLN A 67 26.62 2.45 7.12
N PRO A 68 27.97 2.41 7.18
CA PRO A 68 28.92 2.96 6.19
C PRO A 68 29.45 1.96 5.16
N ARG A 69 29.10 0.67 5.25
CA ARG A 69 29.74 -0.40 4.46
C ARG A 69 28.97 -0.83 3.21
N ASN A 70 27.89 -0.15 2.86
CA ASN A 70 27.02 -0.55 1.74
C ASN A 70 26.50 -1.99 1.86
N GLN A 71 26.35 -2.48 3.09
CA GLN A 71 25.87 -3.83 3.37
C GLN A 71 24.36 -3.91 3.09
N ARG A 72 23.95 -5.06 2.56
CA ARG A 72 22.53 -5.35 2.38
C ARG A 72 21.89 -5.55 3.75
N ILE A 73 20.81 -4.82 4.01
CA ILE A 73 20.02 -4.93 5.22
C ILE A 73 18.61 -5.40 4.85
N LEU A 74 18.11 -6.38 5.57
CA LEU A 74 16.71 -6.78 5.53
C LEU A 74 15.93 -5.93 6.52
N HIS A 75 15.01 -5.10 6.01
CA HIS A 75 14.05 -4.36 6.81
C HIS A 75 12.76 -5.15 6.94
N VAL A 76 12.30 -5.37 8.15
CA VAL A 76 11.01 -5.99 8.45
C VAL A 76 10.23 -5.02 9.33
N GLN A 77 9.02 -4.69 8.89
CA GLN A 77 8.14 -3.77 9.59
C GLN A 77 6.80 -4.45 9.90
N LEU A 78 6.32 -4.26 11.13
CA LEU A 78 4.99 -4.71 11.56
C LEU A 78 4.14 -3.49 11.90
N THR A 79 2.94 -3.45 11.34
CA THR A 79 1.96 -2.39 11.59
C THR A 79 0.57 -2.99 11.76
N ASP A 80 -0.32 -2.28 12.46
CA ASP A 80 -1.73 -2.65 12.62
C ASP A 80 -2.60 -1.59 11.92
N GLU A 81 -3.54 -2.01 11.10
CA GLU A 81 -4.48 -1.08 10.47
C GLU A 81 -5.48 -0.49 11.46
N SER A 82 -5.76 -1.20 12.56
CA SER A 82 -6.66 -0.75 13.63
C SER A 82 -5.98 0.16 14.64
N ASP A 83 -4.65 0.05 14.79
CA ASP A 83 -3.84 0.89 15.68
C ASP A 83 -2.72 1.58 14.89
N SER A 84 -2.98 2.80 14.47
CA SER A 84 -2.02 3.61 13.69
C SER A 84 -0.71 3.93 14.42
N PHE A 85 -0.62 3.69 15.72
CA PHE A 85 0.59 3.91 16.52
C PHE A 85 1.41 2.65 16.71
N LEU A 86 0.86 1.48 16.37
CA LEU A 86 1.59 0.23 16.40
C LEU A 86 2.57 0.17 15.23
N LEU A 87 3.83 0.39 15.53
CA LEU A 87 4.93 0.33 14.58
C LEU A 87 6.10 -0.40 15.23
N TYR A 88 6.46 -1.54 14.69
CA TYR A 88 7.64 -2.28 15.09
C TYR A 88 8.55 -2.47 13.90
N ASN A 89 9.83 -2.20 14.08
CA ASN A 89 10.84 -2.30 13.04
C ASN A 89 11.92 -3.30 13.45
N LEU A 90 12.43 -4.00 12.48
CA LEU A 90 13.58 -4.89 12.62
C LEU A 90 14.45 -4.72 11.39
N ASP A 91 15.69 -4.37 11.62
CA ASP A 91 16.74 -4.28 10.62
C ASP A 91 17.73 -5.40 10.89
N ILE A 92 18.02 -6.22 9.88
CA ILE A 92 18.95 -7.34 9.98
C ILE A 92 20.02 -7.16 8.92
N SER A 93 21.23 -6.86 9.33
CA SER A 93 22.41 -6.90 8.46
C SER A 93 22.89 -8.35 8.28
N GLU A 94 23.77 -8.58 7.31
CA GLU A 94 24.33 -9.92 7.06
C GLU A 94 25.14 -10.42 8.27
N ASP A 95 25.85 -9.53 8.97
CA ASP A 95 26.61 -9.87 10.18
C ASP A 95 25.68 -10.26 11.34
N GLU A 96 24.60 -9.50 11.57
CA GLU A 96 23.57 -9.80 12.59
C GLU A 96 22.82 -11.10 12.27
N PHE A 97 22.58 -11.36 10.97
CA PHE A 97 21.99 -12.63 10.55
C PHE A 97 22.87 -13.82 10.89
N HIS A 98 24.20 -13.71 10.77
CA HIS A 98 25.09 -14.79 11.18
C HIS A 98 24.98 -15.12 12.66
N ALA A 99 24.82 -14.10 13.53
CA ALA A 99 24.57 -14.31 14.95
C ALA A 99 23.20 -14.97 15.20
N LEU A 100 22.15 -14.48 14.53
CA LEU A 100 20.80 -15.04 14.61
C LEU A 100 20.76 -16.50 14.11
N LYS A 101 21.47 -16.80 13.03
CA LYS A 101 21.60 -18.13 12.45
C LYS A 101 22.22 -19.10 13.44
N ALA A 102 23.28 -18.70 14.14
CA ALA A 102 23.93 -19.51 15.16
C ALA A 102 23.05 -19.70 16.40
N GLU A 103 22.39 -18.63 16.88
CA GLU A 103 21.52 -18.67 18.08
C GLU A 103 20.32 -19.61 17.88
N GLN A 104 19.70 -19.58 16.69
CA GLN A 104 18.47 -20.32 16.43
C GLN A 104 18.63 -21.54 15.52
N SER A 105 19.88 -21.93 15.22
CA SER A 105 20.20 -23.08 14.35
C SER A 105 19.51 -23.00 12.97
N ILE A 106 19.47 -21.80 12.39
CA ILE A 106 18.88 -21.56 11.07
C ILE A 106 19.78 -22.19 10.00
N LEU A 107 19.21 -22.97 9.08
CA LEU A 107 19.97 -23.72 8.07
C LEU A 107 20.19 -22.94 6.78
N VAL A 108 19.34 -21.92 6.52
CA VAL A 108 19.40 -21.14 5.28
C VAL A 108 20.42 -20.00 5.36
N ASP A 109 20.82 -19.48 4.20
CA ASP A 109 21.70 -18.32 4.11
C ASP A 109 20.92 -17.02 3.97
N PHE A 110 21.58 -15.88 4.24
CA PHE A 110 20.95 -14.55 4.26
C PHE A 110 20.14 -14.21 3.00
N PRO A 111 20.58 -14.49 1.75
CA PRO A 111 19.77 -14.22 0.55
C PRO A 111 18.47 -15.05 0.47
N THR A 112 18.48 -16.26 1.04
CA THR A 112 17.34 -17.17 1.01
C THR A 112 16.41 -16.99 2.21
N PHE A 113 16.92 -16.41 3.29
CA PHE A 113 16.18 -16.23 4.54
C PHE A 113 14.84 -15.50 4.38
N PRO A 114 14.71 -14.35 3.66
CA PRO A 114 13.44 -13.67 3.51
C PRO A 114 12.38 -14.51 2.80
N LEU A 115 12.79 -15.32 1.82
CA LEU A 115 11.86 -16.21 1.09
C LEU A 115 11.30 -17.29 2.02
N LYS A 116 12.15 -17.85 2.89
CA LYS A 116 11.72 -18.86 3.88
C LYS A 116 10.87 -18.25 4.99
N LEU A 117 11.15 -17.00 5.36
CA LEU A 117 10.28 -16.26 6.28
C LEU A 117 8.90 -16.03 5.67
N VAL A 118 8.82 -15.64 4.41
CA VAL A 118 7.52 -15.51 3.68
C VAL A 118 6.75 -16.82 3.65
N GLU A 119 7.45 -17.94 3.43
CA GLU A 119 6.83 -19.27 3.42
C GLU A 119 6.19 -19.59 4.79
N LEU A 120 6.89 -19.33 5.89
CA LEU A 120 6.35 -19.51 7.24
C LEU A 120 5.15 -18.58 7.52
N LEU A 121 5.21 -17.31 7.08
CA LEU A 121 4.10 -16.37 7.22
C LEU A 121 2.86 -16.83 6.45
N ARG A 122 3.04 -17.38 5.25
CA ARG A 122 1.95 -17.97 4.45
C ARG A 122 1.32 -19.18 5.13
N HIS A 123 2.12 -20.01 5.80
CA HIS A 123 1.57 -21.12 6.61
C HIS A 123 0.69 -20.60 7.75
N CYS A 124 1.09 -19.52 8.44
CA CYS A 124 0.26 -18.90 9.46
C CYS A 124 -1.03 -18.30 8.88
N GLN A 125 -0.97 -17.70 7.68
CA GLN A 125 -2.16 -17.18 7.00
C GLN A 125 -3.14 -18.29 6.62
N ALA A 126 -2.64 -19.40 6.07
CA ALA A 126 -3.46 -20.54 5.67
C ALA A 126 -4.11 -21.24 6.86
N ALA A 127 -3.37 -21.39 7.96
CA ALA A 127 -3.84 -22.06 9.17
C ALA A 127 -4.88 -21.24 9.95
N HIS A 128 -5.01 -19.94 9.70
CA HIS A 128 -5.95 -19.07 10.43
C HIS A 128 -7.43 -19.48 10.30
N ALA A 129 -7.79 -20.12 9.19
CA ALA A 129 -9.16 -20.60 8.96
C ALA A 129 -9.47 -21.93 9.70
N GLU A 130 -8.48 -22.57 10.32
CA GLU A 130 -8.61 -23.85 11.00
C GLU A 130 -8.99 -23.64 12.49
N GLU A 131 -9.83 -24.50 13.04
CA GLU A 131 -10.17 -24.50 14.48
C GLU A 131 -8.92 -24.67 15.37
N ASN A 132 -7.96 -25.46 14.90
CA ASN A 132 -6.70 -25.74 15.59
C ASN A 132 -5.53 -25.43 14.64
N PRO A 133 -5.11 -24.17 14.55
CA PRO A 133 -4.08 -23.76 13.62
C PRO A 133 -2.74 -24.41 13.93
N ARG A 134 -2.17 -25.11 12.95
CA ARG A 134 -0.87 -25.74 13.06
C ARG A 134 0.27 -24.71 13.17
N PHE A 135 0.16 -23.60 12.46
CA PHE A 135 1.15 -22.53 12.48
C PHE A 135 0.55 -21.27 13.08
N VAL A 136 1.21 -20.71 14.08
CA VAL A 136 0.77 -19.52 14.80
C VAL A 136 1.90 -18.50 14.84
N ALA A 137 1.58 -17.26 14.47
CA ALA A 137 2.43 -16.12 14.70
C ALA A 137 2.06 -15.45 16.03
N THR A 138 3.04 -15.15 16.86
CA THR A 138 2.84 -14.47 18.14
C THR A 138 3.74 -13.25 18.24
N LEU A 139 3.23 -12.15 18.79
CA LEU A 139 4.00 -10.98 19.13
C LEU A 139 3.93 -10.78 20.65
N SER A 140 5.03 -10.99 21.35
CA SER A 140 5.10 -10.90 22.79
C SER A 140 5.86 -9.66 23.23
N THR A 141 5.27 -8.86 24.12
CA THR A 141 5.90 -7.70 24.76
C THR A 141 6.28 -7.95 26.23
N LEU A 142 6.21 -9.22 26.67
CA LEU A 142 6.43 -9.63 28.07
C LEU A 142 7.84 -9.36 28.59
N GLY A 143 8.86 -9.35 27.75
CA GLY A 143 10.27 -9.20 28.12
C GLY A 143 10.87 -7.80 27.89
N GLY A 144 10.05 -6.79 27.70
CA GLY A 144 10.49 -5.42 27.43
C GLY A 144 10.70 -5.13 25.94
N ALA A 145 11.49 -5.96 25.22
CA ALA A 145 11.61 -5.87 23.76
C ALA A 145 10.52 -6.72 23.08
N PRO A 146 9.83 -6.21 22.07
CA PRO A 146 8.84 -6.98 21.31
C PRO A 146 9.50 -8.15 20.59
N VAL A 147 8.98 -9.36 20.78
CA VAL A 147 9.46 -10.58 20.16
C VAL A 147 8.36 -11.16 19.28
N PHE A 148 8.64 -11.25 17.99
CA PHE A 148 7.77 -11.91 17.02
C PHE A 148 8.26 -13.34 16.79
N ALA A 149 7.41 -14.32 17.07
CA ALA A 149 7.75 -15.73 16.95
C ALA A 149 6.77 -16.48 16.05
N LEU A 150 7.34 -17.34 15.21
CA LEU A 150 6.59 -18.26 14.33
C LEU A 150 6.72 -19.66 14.89
N THR A 151 5.59 -20.22 15.32
CA THR A 151 5.53 -21.47 16.08
C THR A 151 4.64 -22.47 15.36
N GLU A 152 5.13 -23.69 15.27
CA GLU A 152 4.33 -24.85 14.84
C GLU A 152 3.80 -25.57 16.07
N ILE A 153 2.51 -25.83 16.10
CA ILE A 153 1.82 -26.56 17.17
C ILE A 153 1.46 -27.95 16.62
N ASN A 154 1.96 -28.96 17.25
CA ASN A 154 1.58 -30.35 16.97
C ASN A 154 1.04 -31.01 18.22
N THR A 155 0.56 -32.25 18.09
CA THR A 155 -0.07 -33.03 19.19
C THR A 155 0.84 -33.28 20.39
N PHE A 156 2.17 -33.13 20.24
CA PHE A 156 3.16 -33.40 21.28
C PHE A 156 3.77 -32.17 21.89
N ARG A 157 4.03 -31.12 21.06
CA ARG A 157 4.77 -29.94 21.50
C ARG A 157 4.56 -28.74 20.57
N GLN A 158 4.95 -27.60 21.08
CA GLN A 158 5.14 -26.37 20.32
C GLN A 158 6.60 -26.27 19.90
N VAL A 159 6.85 -26.00 18.60
CA VAL A 159 8.18 -25.80 18.06
C VAL A 159 8.28 -24.40 17.46
N THR A 160 9.09 -23.55 18.07
CA THR A 160 9.35 -22.23 17.51
C THR A 160 10.40 -22.36 16.41
N HIS A 161 10.00 -22.08 15.17
CA HIS A 161 10.87 -22.12 14.02
C HIS A 161 11.74 -20.87 13.91
N LEU A 162 11.19 -19.73 14.32
CA LEU A 162 11.88 -18.44 14.24
C LEU A 162 11.38 -17.50 15.32
N SER A 163 12.31 -16.75 15.90
CA SER A 163 12.03 -15.71 16.89
C SER A 163 12.82 -14.46 16.56
N LEU A 164 12.14 -13.36 16.29
CA LEU A 164 12.72 -12.10 15.86
C LEU A 164 12.45 -11.02 16.91
N ARG A 165 13.49 -10.29 17.31
CA ARG A 165 13.39 -9.19 18.29
C ARG A 165 13.21 -7.88 17.55
N PHE A 166 12.07 -7.26 17.74
CA PHE A 166 11.72 -5.99 17.11
C PHE A 166 12.04 -4.81 18.03
N VAL A 167 12.12 -3.64 17.46
CA VAL A 167 12.23 -2.37 18.15
C VAL A 167 10.94 -1.59 17.94
N ALA A 168 10.34 -1.11 19.04
CA ALA A 168 9.17 -0.24 18.94
C ALA A 168 9.56 1.08 18.28
N GLY A 169 8.74 1.53 17.35
CA GLY A 169 8.93 2.84 16.71
C GLY A 169 8.81 3.96 17.74
N ASN A 170 9.78 4.87 17.74
CA ASN A 170 9.67 6.08 18.52
C ASN A 170 8.72 7.08 17.82
N ASP A 171 8.34 8.13 18.53
CA ASP A 171 7.42 9.18 18.05
C ASP A 171 7.81 9.74 16.67
N GLY A 172 9.11 9.95 16.44
CA GLY A 172 9.64 10.43 15.16
C GLY A 172 9.47 9.41 14.04
N ALA A 173 9.73 8.13 14.32
CA ALA A 173 9.56 7.05 13.36
C ALA A 173 8.07 6.85 13.00
N ILE A 174 7.18 6.88 14.00
CA ILE A 174 5.73 6.79 13.79
C ILE A 174 5.24 7.96 12.93
N LYS A 175 5.61 9.19 13.27
CA LYS A 175 5.24 10.39 12.49
C LYS A 175 5.73 10.31 11.04
N LYS A 176 6.98 9.86 10.84
CA LYS A 176 7.55 9.67 9.49
C LYS A 176 6.79 8.61 8.69
N TYR A 177 6.48 7.48 9.32
CA TYR A 177 5.69 6.42 8.71
C TYR A 177 4.30 6.91 8.32
N LEU A 178 3.58 7.56 9.24
CA LEU A 178 2.24 8.09 8.97
C LEU A 178 2.24 9.17 7.88
N ALA A 179 3.25 10.04 7.86
CA ALA A 179 3.40 11.04 6.81
C ALA A 179 3.60 10.39 5.42
N GLY A 180 4.41 9.32 5.35
CA GLY A 180 4.56 8.50 4.14
C GLY A 180 3.23 7.89 3.70
N ARG A 181 2.53 7.20 4.60
CA ARG A 181 1.22 6.59 4.30
C ARG A 181 0.18 7.60 3.82
N VAL A 182 0.14 8.79 4.42
CA VAL A 182 -0.73 9.88 3.96
C VAL A 182 -0.36 10.36 2.56
N ALA A 183 0.93 10.41 2.22
CA ALA A 183 1.36 10.77 0.87
C ALA A 183 0.94 9.69 -0.14
N ASP A 184 1.15 8.41 0.18
CA ASP A 184 0.74 7.28 -0.67
C ASP A 184 -0.77 7.31 -0.91
N PHE A 185 -1.58 7.44 0.14
CA PHE A 185 -3.04 7.53 0.00
C PHE A 185 -3.50 8.73 -0.84
N LYS A 186 -2.81 9.87 -0.77
CA LYS A 186 -3.14 11.01 -1.63
C LYS A 186 -2.89 10.71 -3.09
N THR A 187 -1.80 10.01 -3.42
CA THR A 187 -1.52 9.59 -4.81
C THR A 187 -2.53 8.57 -5.30
N ASP A 188 -2.87 7.57 -4.48
CA ASP A 188 -3.86 6.55 -4.83
C ASP A 188 -5.26 7.16 -5.05
N ILE A 189 -5.67 8.08 -4.18
CA ILE A 189 -6.94 8.80 -4.32
C ILE A 189 -6.95 9.64 -5.60
N ALA A 190 -5.85 10.29 -5.96
CA ALA A 190 -5.75 11.06 -7.19
C ALA A 190 -5.90 10.15 -8.42
N ALA A 191 -5.20 9.02 -8.44
CA ALA A 191 -5.27 8.03 -9.51
C ALA A 191 -6.69 7.44 -9.67
N LEU A 192 -7.31 7.04 -8.55
CA LEU A 192 -8.69 6.51 -8.55
C LEU A 192 -9.73 7.54 -9.01
N ARG A 193 -9.54 8.82 -8.68
CA ARG A 193 -10.42 9.91 -9.17
C ARG A 193 -10.30 10.10 -10.67
N GLU A 194 -9.08 10.04 -11.22
CA GLU A 194 -8.84 10.14 -12.65
C GLU A 194 -9.47 8.95 -13.40
N GLU A 195 -9.25 7.74 -12.92
CA GLU A 195 -9.88 6.53 -13.49
C GLU A 195 -11.41 6.60 -13.41
N GLY A 196 -11.97 7.05 -12.30
CA GLY A 196 -13.41 7.24 -12.12
C GLY A 196 -13.99 8.26 -13.09
N ALA A 197 -13.29 9.38 -13.31
CA ALA A 197 -13.70 10.39 -14.28
C ALA A 197 -13.69 9.86 -15.73
N LEU A 198 -12.67 9.07 -16.07
CA LEU A 198 -12.58 8.42 -17.39
C LEU A 198 -13.72 7.43 -17.61
N ARG A 199 -13.99 6.55 -16.63
CA ARG A 199 -15.11 5.60 -16.71
C ARG A 199 -16.46 6.29 -16.82
N THR A 200 -16.66 7.37 -16.05
CA THR A 200 -17.90 8.15 -16.12
C THR A 200 -18.10 8.74 -17.53
N ARG A 201 -17.05 9.27 -18.14
CA ARG A 201 -17.08 9.80 -19.50
C ARG A 201 -17.42 8.72 -20.53
N GLN A 202 -16.80 7.54 -20.43
CA GLN A 202 -17.12 6.40 -21.30
C GLN A 202 -18.58 5.93 -21.16
N LEU A 203 -19.10 5.88 -19.94
CA LEU A 203 -20.49 5.52 -19.70
C LEU A 203 -21.46 6.56 -20.31
N GLN A 204 -21.15 7.84 -20.20
CA GLN A 204 -21.95 8.90 -20.81
C GLN A 204 -21.96 8.81 -22.33
N GLU A 205 -20.79 8.55 -22.96
CA GLU A 205 -20.68 8.37 -24.42
C GLU A 205 -21.47 7.14 -24.88
N THR A 206 -21.35 6.01 -24.21
CA THR A 206 -22.11 4.80 -24.56
C THR A 206 -23.61 4.97 -24.35
N ALA A 207 -24.02 5.65 -23.29
CA ALA A 207 -25.43 5.97 -23.04
C ALA A 207 -26.00 6.91 -24.14
N ALA A 208 -25.24 7.91 -24.57
CA ALA A 208 -25.66 8.81 -25.66
C ALA A 208 -25.80 8.06 -26.99
N LEU A 209 -24.87 7.16 -27.32
CA LEU A 209 -24.95 6.30 -28.50
C LEU A 209 -26.16 5.37 -28.44
N ALA A 210 -26.42 4.75 -27.29
CA ALA A 210 -27.58 3.88 -27.10
C ALA A 210 -28.90 4.65 -27.23
N ALA A 211 -28.98 5.86 -26.70
CA ALA A 211 -30.15 6.73 -26.85
C ALA A 211 -30.39 7.09 -28.31
N GLN A 212 -29.32 7.44 -29.04
CA GLN A 212 -29.42 7.75 -30.48
C GLN A 212 -29.88 6.54 -31.31
N GLN A 213 -29.36 5.33 -30.99
CA GLN A 213 -29.80 4.10 -31.66
C GLN A 213 -31.27 3.78 -31.36
N ALA A 214 -31.70 3.96 -30.11
CA ALA A 214 -33.10 3.75 -29.74
C ALA A 214 -34.04 4.71 -30.48
N GLU A 215 -33.65 5.96 -30.64
CA GLU A 215 -34.44 6.96 -31.41
C GLU A 215 -34.52 6.58 -32.89
N ARG A 216 -33.41 6.15 -33.51
CA ARG A 216 -33.40 5.65 -34.90
C ARG A 216 -34.29 4.44 -35.10
N LEU A 217 -34.28 3.49 -34.16
CA LEU A 217 -35.19 2.32 -34.20
C LEU A 217 -36.64 2.72 -34.13
N ARG A 218 -37.01 3.63 -33.23
CA ARG A 218 -38.38 4.15 -33.10
C ARG A 218 -38.85 4.82 -34.40
N ALA A 219 -38.01 5.67 -35.01
CA ALA A 219 -38.30 6.31 -36.27
C ALA A 219 -38.49 5.30 -37.43
N ALA A 220 -37.68 4.25 -37.45
CA ALA A 220 -37.82 3.16 -38.46
C ALA A 220 -39.11 2.36 -38.24
N ASP A 221 -39.44 2.03 -36.97
CA ASP A 221 -40.69 1.31 -36.63
C ASP A 221 -41.94 2.13 -37.00
N GLU A 222 -41.93 3.45 -36.75
CA GLU A 222 -43.00 4.34 -37.14
C GLU A 222 -43.19 4.41 -38.66
N GLU A 223 -42.07 4.48 -39.43
CA GLU A 223 -42.08 4.46 -40.88
C GLU A 223 -42.59 3.11 -41.43
N HIS A 224 -42.14 1.98 -40.84
CA HIS A 224 -42.66 0.66 -41.20
C HIS A 224 -44.15 0.53 -40.93
N ALA A 225 -44.65 1.03 -39.80
CA ALA A 225 -46.08 1.02 -39.46
C ALA A 225 -46.91 1.86 -40.47
N ARG A 226 -46.35 2.98 -40.89
CA ARG A 226 -46.99 3.85 -41.89
C ARG A 226 -47.09 3.13 -43.27
N VAL A 227 -45.96 2.57 -43.76
CA VAL A 227 -45.93 1.86 -45.04
C VAL A 227 -46.85 0.63 -44.99
N ALA A 228 -46.85 -0.13 -43.90
CA ALA A 228 -47.77 -1.26 -43.75
C ALA A 228 -49.25 -0.83 -43.79
N SER A 229 -49.62 0.29 -43.15
CA SER A 229 -50.99 0.83 -43.16
C SER A 229 -51.36 1.26 -44.61
N GLU A 230 -50.50 1.93 -45.33
CA GLU A 230 -50.72 2.31 -46.75
C GLU A 230 -50.93 1.10 -47.65
N LEU A 231 -50.07 0.06 -47.52
CA LEU A 231 -50.20 -1.19 -48.23
C LEU A 231 -51.55 -1.91 -47.96
N HIS A 232 -51.94 -1.98 -46.70
CA HIS A 232 -53.25 -2.56 -46.33
C HIS A 232 -54.41 -1.81 -46.95
N ALA A 233 -54.38 -0.46 -46.94
CA ALA A 233 -55.41 0.35 -47.57
C ALA A 233 -55.47 0.13 -49.10
N GLN A 234 -54.34 0.10 -49.79
CA GLN A 234 -54.25 -0.23 -51.21
C GLN A 234 -54.79 -1.62 -51.55
N HIS A 235 -54.41 -2.61 -50.76
CA HIS A 235 -54.93 -3.98 -50.93
C HIS A 235 -56.42 -4.06 -50.71
N ALA A 236 -56.96 -3.39 -49.68
CA ALA A 236 -58.40 -3.34 -49.43
C ALA A 236 -59.17 -2.67 -50.57
N ALA A 237 -58.64 -1.60 -51.13
CA ALA A 237 -59.24 -0.92 -52.30
C ALA A 237 -59.25 -1.82 -53.55
N ALA A 238 -58.13 -2.50 -53.85
CA ALA A 238 -58.01 -3.42 -54.97
C ALA A 238 -59.00 -4.64 -54.87
N VAL A 239 -59.14 -5.16 -53.64
CA VAL A 239 -60.09 -6.25 -53.38
C VAL A 239 -61.57 -5.78 -53.57
N ALA A 240 -61.88 -4.54 -53.15
CA ALA A 240 -63.21 -3.95 -53.36
C ALA A 240 -63.52 -3.77 -54.86
N GLU A 241 -62.59 -3.28 -55.63
CA GLU A 241 -62.72 -3.11 -57.07
C GLU A 241 -62.94 -4.43 -57.84
N VAL A 242 -62.20 -5.49 -57.48
CA VAL A 242 -62.44 -6.81 -58.02
C VAL A 242 -63.80 -7.42 -57.66
N LYS A 243 -64.31 -7.11 -56.48
CA LYS A 243 -65.68 -7.53 -56.05
C LYS A 243 -66.79 -6.79 -56.79
N GLU A 244 -66.62 -5.54 -57.19
CA GLU A 244 -67.59 -4.79 -57.97
C GLU A 244 -67.64 -5.20 -59.43
N GLN A 245 -66.57 -5.80 -59.97
CA GLN A 245 -66.49 -6.28 -61.35
C GLN A 245 -66.95 -7.74 -61.54
N SER A 246 -67.27 -8.47 -60.45
CA SER A 246 -67.78 -9.84 -60.47
C SER A 246 -69.28 -9.96 -60.22
#